data_e0c79a382835488267d8a8497734d6dc
#
_entry.id   e0c79a382835488267d8a8497734d6dc
#
_cell.length_a   1.000
_cell.length_b   1.000
_cell.length_c   1.000
_cell.angle_alpha   90.00
_cell.angle_beta   90.00
_cell.angle_gamma   90.00
#
_symmetry.space_group_name_H-M   'P 1'
#
loop_
_entity.id
_entity.type
_entity.pdbx_description
1 polymer ?
#
loop_
_entity_poly.entity_id
_entity_poly.type
_entity_poly.pdbx_seq_one_letter_code
_entity_poly.pdbx_strand_id
1 'polypeptide(L)'
;MEMKELRDLDCKNKKIIVRVDLNVPVLEGTITDHSRILAILPTLEKLIKNKNKIFLIAHLGRPNSQVNKTYSIEFLCSELKKFLNLNTIHFLANCEKKIIETKIAEMDMGEICLLENIRFNAEEEKNDLNFSKVLASSFDIYINDAFSASHRNHASIVGITKYLPS
;
A
#
# COMPACT_ATOMS: atom_id res chain seq x y z
N MET A 1 -14.92 7.83 -15.45
CA MET A 1 -13.60 8.31 -15.05
C MET A 1 -12.60 7.60 -15.95
N GLU A 2 -11.81 8.35 -16.69
CA GLU A 2 -10.81 7.78 -17.61
C GLU A 2 -9.65 7.23 -16.76
N MET A 3 -9.32 5.95 -16.95
CA MET A 3 -8.17 5.35 -16.24
C MET A 3 -6.88 5.90 -16.88
N LYS A 4 -6.03 6.48 -16.05
CA LYS A 4 -4.69 6.91 -16.47
C LYS A 4 -3.69 5.81 -16.18
N GLU A 5 -2.77 5.60 -17.11
CA GLU A 5 -1.65 4.70 -16.83
C GLU A 5 -0.55 5.44 -16.07
N LEU A 6 0.23 4.69 -15.29
CA LEU A 6 1.35 5.26 -14.53
C LEU A 6 2.34 6.07 -15.39
N ARG A 7 2.45 5.75 -16.69
CA ARG A 7 3.30 6.50 -17.64
C ARG A 7 2.79 7.91 -17.94
N ASP A 8 1.48 8.14 -17.76
CA ASP A 8 0.80 9.40 -18.09
C ASP A 8 0.71 10.35 -16.89
N LEU A 9 1.16 9.89 -15.71
CA LEU A 9 1.14 10.67 -14.48
C LEU A 9 2.50 11.33 -14.22
N ASP A 10 2.49 12.63 -13.97
CA ASP A 10 3.64 13.31 -13.37
C ASP A 10 3.71 12.97 -11.87
N CYS A 11 4.46 11.92 -11.57
CA CYS A 11 4.63 11.40 -10.21
C CYS A 11 6.09 11.58 -9.73
N LYS A 12 6.66 12.77 -9.86
CA LYS A 12 7.99 13.09 -9.30
C LYS A 12 7.86 13.88 -8.00
N ASN A 13 8.67 13.52 -6.99
CA ASN A 13 8.73 14.19 -5.70
C ASN A 13 7.35 14.32 -5.01
N LYS A 14 6.53 13.29 -5.09
CA LYS A 14 5.17 13.23 -4.55
C LYS A 14 5.08 12.29 -3.36
N LYS A 15 4.04 12.48 -2.56
CA LYS A 15 3.60 11.52 -1.54
C LYS A 15 2.55 10.63 -2.20
N ILE A 16 2.88 9.37 -2.41
CA ILE A 16 2.05 8.44 -3.18
C ILE A 16 1.60 7.30 -2.28
N ILE A 17 0.31 7.01 -2.33
CA ILE A 17 -0.25 5.82 -1.72
C ILE A 17 -0.59 4.81 -2.82
N VAL A 18 -0.07 3.59 -2.70
CA VAL A 18 -0.20 2.53 -3.70
C VAL A 18 -0.93 1.34 -3.12
N ARG A 19 -2.03 0.95 -3.73
CA ARG A 19 -2.69 -0.31 -3.41
C ARG A 19 -2.02 -1.44 -4.19
N VAL A 20 -1.38 -2.34 -3.48
CA VAL A 20 -0.65 -3.48 -4.07
C VAL A 20 -1.30 -4.81 -3.68
N ASP A 21 -1.08 -5.85 -4.49
CA ASP A 21 -1.49 -7.22 -4.16
C ASP A 21 -0.31 -7.98 -3.54
N LEU A 22 -0.32 -8.07 -2.22
CA LEU A 22 0.65 -8.82 -1.43
C LEU A 22 -0.01 -10.00 -0.67
N ASN A 23 -1.14 -10.49 -1.17
CA ASN A 23 -1.81 -11.66 -0.59
C ASN A 23 -1.09 -12.96 -0.99
N VAL A 24 0.17 -13.08 -0.58
CA VAL A 24 1.05 -14.21 -0.89
C VAL A 24 0.66 -15.47 -0.11
N PRO A 25 0.87 -16.68 -0.67
CA PRO A 25 0.71 -17.92 0.06
C PRO A 25 1.87 -18.11 1.04
N VAL A 26 1.52 -18.39 2.30
CA VAL A 26 2.47 -18.64 3.39
C VAL A 26 2.22 -20.02 3.97
N LEU A 27 3.25 -20.85 4.04
CA LEU A 27 3.25 -22.17 4.68
C LEU A 27 4.35 -22.19 5.74
N GLU A 28 4.00 -22.52 6.98
CA GLU A 28 4.95 -22.59 8.10
C GLU A 28 5.85 -21.36 8.24
N GLY A 29 5.26 -20.16 8.03
CA GLY A 29 5.98 -18.89 8.12
C GLY A 29 6.85 -18.54 6.91
N THR A 30 6.87 -19.38 5.86
CA THR A 30 7.64 -19.16 4.64
C THR A 30 6.73 -18.85 3.46
N ILE A 31 7.08 -17.84 2.65
CA ILE A 31 6.37 -17.56 1.39
C ILE A 31 6.71 -18.65 0.38
N THR A 32 5.69 -19.31 -0.16
CA THR A 32 5.85 -20.40 -1.12
C THR A 32 5.77 -19.94 -2.58
N ASP A 33 5.25 -18.74 -2.83
CA ASP A 33 5.17 -18.13 -4.16
C ASP A 33 5.35 -16.61 -4.06
N HIS A 34 6.37 -16.09 -4.75
CA HIS A 34 6.73 -14.66 -4.78
C HIS A 34 6.17 -13.92 -5.99
N SER A 35 5.36 -14.55 -6.83
CA SER A 35 4.86 -13.96 -8.09
C SER A 35 4.17 -12.61 -7.88
N ARG A 36 3.42 -12.44 -6.79
CA ARG A 36 2.74 -11.20 -6.44
C ARG A 36 3.72 -10.08 -6.04
N ILE A 37 4.79 -10.42 -5.34
CA ILE A 37 5.86 -9.47 -5.02
C ILE A 37 6.55 -9.03 -6.30
N LEU A 38 6.94 -9.99 -7.15
CA LEU A 38 7.60 -9.71 -8.42
C LEU A 38 6.76 -8.83 -9.35
N ALA A 39 5.45 -9.04 -9.37
CA ALA A 39 4.53 -8.28 -10.23
C ALA A 39 4.50 -6.77 -9.93
N ILE A 40 4.69 -6.36 -8.69
CA ILE A 40 4.64 -4.94 -8.28
C ILE A 40 5.99 -4.23 -8.36
N LEU A 41 7.11 -4.96 -8.54
CA LEU A 41 8.45 -4.37 -8.56
C LEU A 41 8.61 -3.28 -9.63
N PRO A 42 8.16 -3.44 -10.89
CA PRO A 42 8.33 -2.42 -11.92
C PRO A 42 7.67 -1.09 -11.53
N THR A 43 6.49 -1.14 -10.91
CA THR A 43 5.80 0.04 -10.38
C THR A 43 6.63 0.71 -9.28
N LEU A 44 7.07 -0.07 -8.30
CA LEU A 44 7.83 0.46 -7.15
C LEU A 44 9.17 1.05 -7.57
N GLU A 45 9.93 0.36 -8.43
CA GLU A 45 11.21 0.84 -8.97
C GLU A 45 11.05 2.19 -9.70
N LYS A 46 10.00 2.34 -10.52
CA LYS A 46 9.69 3.60 -11.18
C LYS A 46 9.41 4.71 -10.17
N LEU A 47 8.60 4.43 -9.14
CA LEU A 47 8.24 5.40 -8.12
C LEU A 47 9.45 5.81 -7.27
N ILE A 48 10.33 4.88 -6.91
CA ILE A 48 11.59 5.11 -6.21
C ILE A 48 12.50 6.02 -7.05
N LYS A 49 12.70 5.67 -8.33
CA LYS A 49 13.51 6.46 -9.28
C LYS A 49 13.02 7.89 -9.42
N ASN A 50 11.71 8.08 -9.34
CA ASN A 50 11.07 9.39 -9.37
C ASN A 50 11.11 10.15 -8.03
N LYS A 51 11.83 9.62 -7.03
CA LYS A 51 12.02 10.24 -5.71
C LYS A 51 10.71 10.55 -5.00
N ASN A 52 9.79 9.59 -4.96
CA ASN A 52 8.54 9.72 -4.22
C ASN A 52 8.68 9.19 -2.79
N LYS A 53 7.86 9.68 -1.86
CA LYS A 53 7.58 9.01 -0.60
C LYS A 53 6.42 8.05 -0.83
N ILE A 54 6.66 6.75 -0.69
CA ILE A 54 5.76 5.71 -1.16
C ILE A 54 5.16 4.97 0.02
N PHE A 55 3.84 4.95 0.11
CA PHE A 55 3.10 4.17 1.11
C PHE A 55 2.35 3.03 0.43
N LEU A 56 2.59 1.82 0.90
CA LEU A 56 1.93 0.63 0.37
C LEU A 56 0.75 0.23 1.26
N ILE A 57 -0.40 0.01 0.64
CA ILE A 57 -1.57 -0.59 1.27
C ILE A 57 -1.77 -1.97 0.67
N ALA A 58 -1.84 -2.99 1.52
CA ALA A 58 -2.08 -4.35 1.09
C ALA A 58 -3.02 -5.09 2.04
N HIS A 59 -3.46 -6.27 1.65
CA HIS A 59 -4.15 -7.20 2.53
C HIS A 59 -3.52 -8.58 2.46
N LEU A 60 -3.65 -9.33 3.53
CA LEU A 60 -3.31 -10.75 3.61
C LEU A 60 -4.49 -11.49 4.25
N GLY A 61 -5.00 -12.49 3.55
CA GLY A 61 -6.06 -13.37 4.05
C GLY A 61 -7.39 -12.66 4.35
N ARG A 62 -8.10 -13.21 5.33
CA ARG A 62 -9.41 -12.71 5.79
C ARG A 62 -9.45 -12.62 7.31
N PRO A 63 -8.90 -11.57 7.91
CA PRO A 63 -8.82 -11.42 9.37
C PRO A 63 -10.14 -11.04 10.04
N ASN A 64 -11.22 -10.81 9.27
CA ASN A 64 -12.54 -10.41 9.78
C ASN A 64 -12.46 -9.18 10.70
N SER A 65 -11.70 -8.18 10.30
CA SER A 65 -11.48 -6.92 11.06
C SER A 65 -10.87 -7.12 12.44
N GLN A 66 -10.17 -8.23 12.66
CA GLN A 66 -9.49 -8.52 13.91
C GLN A 66 -7.97 -8.46 13.72
N VAL A 67 -7.30 -7.71 14.58
CA VAL A 67 -5.83 -7.69 14.62
C VAL A 67 -5.34 -9.05 15.08
N ASN A 68 -4.63 -9.75 14.20
CA ASN A 68 -4.09 -11.08 14.46
C ASN A 68 -2.72 -11.23 13.81
N LYS A 69 -1.72 -11.65 14.58
CA LYS A 69 -0.34 -11.82 14.10
C LYS A 69 -0.22 -12.73 12.88
N THR A 70 -1.10 -13.73 12.74
CA THR A 70 -1.13 -14.64 11.57
C THR A 70 -1.39 -13.89 10.25
N TYR A 71 -2.09 -12.75 10.31
CA TYR A 71 -2.43 -11.93 9.16
C TYR A 71 -1.66 -10.61 9.11
N SER A 72 -0.70 -10.38 10.03
CA SER A 72 0.21 -9.24 9.93
C SER A 72 1.07 -9.38 8.67
N ILE A 73 1.30 -8.26 8.00
CA ILE A 73 2.11 -8.20 6.79
C ILE A 73 3.49 -7.59 7.04
N GLU A 74 3.87 -7.35 8.29
CA GLU A 74 5.16 -6.78 8.66
C GLU A 74 6.34 -7.58 8.09
N PHE A 75 6.23 -8.93 8.06
CA PHE A 75 7.28 -9.81 7.51
C PHE A 75 7.59 -9.54 6.04
N LEU A 76 6.64 -8.98 5.28
CA LEU A 76 6.86 -8.61 3.88
C LEU A 76 7.86 -7.47 3.70
N CYS A 77 8.13 -6.68 4.74
CA CYS A 77 9.16 -5.64 4.69
C CYS A 77 10.54 -6.23 4.38
N SER A 78 10.87 -7.38 4.96
CA SER A 78 12.14 -8.06 4.69
C SER A 78 12.24 -8.57 3.25
N GLU A 79 11.15 -9.09 2.71
CA GLU A 79 11.11 -9.59 1.33
C GLU A 79 11.17 -8.44 0.32
N LEU A 80 10.35 -7.41 0.50
CA LEU A 80 10.39 -6.22 -0.36
C LEU A 80 11.77 -5.55 -0.34
N LYS A 81 12.39 -5.43 0.84
CA LYS A 81 13.74 -4.91 1.01
C LYS A 81 14.75 -5.70 0.17
N LYS A 82 14.68 -7.03 0.20
CA LYS A 82 15.54 -7.93 -0.55
C LYS A 82 15.35 -7.78 -2.07
N PHE A 83 14.10 -7.84 -2.54
CA PHE A 83 13.81 -7.77 -3.98
C PHE A 83 14.10 -6.40 -4.59
N LEU A 84 13.89 -5.31 -3.85
CA LEU A 84 14.16 -3.95 -4.30
C LEU A 84 15.60 -3.48 -4.02
N ASN A 85 16.42 -4.32 -3.38
CA ASN A 85 17.80 -4.01 -2.97
C ASN A 85 17.88 -2.68 -2.18
N LEU A 86 16.95 -2.49 -1.24
CA LEU A 86 16.89 -1.30 -0.39
C LEU A 86 17.53 -1.54 0.97
N ASN A 87 18.03 -0.48 1.61
CA ASN A 87 18.55 -0.54 2.98
C ASN A 87 17.44 -0.59 4.01
N THR A 88 16.32 0.08 3.74
CA THR A 88 15.21 0.23 4.70
C THR A 88 13.87 0.19 3.97
N ILE A 89 12.91 -0.47 4.60
CA ILE A 89 11.47 -0.31 4.34
C ILE A 89 10.84 -0.08 5.70
N HIS A 90 10.13 1.04 5.83
CA HIS A 90 9.42 1.38 7.05
C HIS A 90 8.15 0.55 7.19
N PHE A 91 7.70 0.37 8.43
CA PHE A 91 6.43 -0.27 8.73
C PHE A 91 5.59 0.60 9.68
N LEU A 92 4.29 0.67 9.43
CA LEU A 92 3.33 1.31 10.34
C LEU A 92 2.22 0.34 10.71
N ALA A 93 2.08 0.09 12.01
CA ALA A 93 1.08 -0.83 12.56
C ALA A 93 -0.37 -0.33 12.47
N ASN A 94 -0.58 0.95 12.17
CA ASN A 94 -1.91 1.51 11.98
C ASN A 94 -1.91 2.64 10.92
N CYS A 95 -3.11 3.04 10.49
CA CYS A 95 -3.31 4.05 9.46
C CYS A 95 -3.93 5.35 10.00
N GLU A 96 -3.68 5.69 11.26
CA GLU A 96 -4.08 6.97 11.81
C GLU A 96 -3.38 8.14 11.11
N LYS A 97 -4.14 9.17 10.76
CA LYS A 97 -3.64 10.31 10.00
C LYS A 97 -2.37 10.92 10.60
N LYS A 98 -2.36 11.19 11.91
CA LYS A 98 -1.21 11.81 12.59
C LYS A 98 0.05 10.95 12.51
N ILE A 99 -0.09 9.63 12.61
CA ILE A 99 1.02 8.68 12.53
C ILE A 99 1.58 8.64 11.10
N ILE A 100 0.70 8.62 10.10
CA ILE A 100 1.10 8.70 8.68
C ILE A 100 1.83 10.00 8.40
N GLU A 101 1.31 11.16 8.85
CA GLU A 101 1.93 12.48 8.64
C GLU A 101 3.32 12.56 9.30
N THR A 102 3.46 12.03 10.52
CA THR A 102 4.76 11.95 11.21
C THR A 102 5.73 11.10 10.40
N LYS A 103 5.31 9.92 9.95
CA LYS A 103 6.17 9.05 9.13
C LYS A 103 6.57 9.69 7.80
N ILE A 104 5.65 10.38 7.13
CA ILE A 104 5.95 11.14 5.90
C ILE A 104 7.05 12.20 6.16
N ALA A 105 7.00 12.87 7.31
CA ALA A 105 8.01 13.88 7.67
C ALA A 105 9.40 13.26 7.91
N GLU A 106 9.46 12.07 8.51
CA GLU A 106 10.70 11.36 8.82
C GLU A 106 11.36 10.70 7.60
N MET A 107 10.56 10.27 6.62
CA MET A 107 11.07 9.54 5.44
C MET A 107 11.83 10.46 4.49
N ASP A 108 12.86 9.90 3.87
CA ASP A 108 13.54 10.51 2.73
C ASP A 108 12.81 10.24 1.40
N MET A 109 13.17 11.01 0.38
CA MET A 109 12.65 10.82 -0.98
C MET A 109 13.19 9.51 -1.58
N GLY A 110 12.30 8.67 -2.10
CA GLY A 110 12.62 7.34 -2.62
C GLY A 110 12.39 6.21 -1.63
N GLU A 111 12.01 6.52 -0.40
CA GLU A 111 11.72 5.50 0.61
C GLU A 111 10.29 4.96 0.53
N ILE A 112 10.14 3.74 1.05
CA ILE A 112 8.88 3.00 1.10
C ILE A 112 8.47 2.78 2.56
N CYS A 113 7.17 2.96 2.83
CA CYS A 113 6.51 2.55 4.06
C CYS A 113 5.39 1.57 3.75
N LEU A 114 5.39 0.40 4.37
CA LEU A 114 4.29 -0.57 4.32
C LEU A 114 3.35 -0.32 5.50
N LEU A 115 2.07 -0.09 5.21
CA LEU A 115 1.02 -0.07 6.23
C LEU A 115 0.62 -1.50 6.59
N GLU A 116 0.24 -1.73 7.84
CA GLU A 116 -0.28 -3.01 8.30
C GLU A 116 -1.52 -3.42 7.50
N ASN A 117 -1.85 -4.71 7.53
CA ASN A 117 -2.98 -5.29 6.84
C ASN A 117 -4.23 -4.42 6.92
N ILE A 118 -4.60 -3.81 5.80
CA ILE A 118 -5.69 -2.85 5.75
C ILE A 118 -7.03 -3.46 6.22
N ARG A 119 -7.19 -4.78 6.10
CA ARG A 119 -8.38 -5.52 6.55
C ARG A 119 -8.48 -5.70 8.06
N PHE A 120 -7.52 -5.22 8.84
CA PHE A 120 -7.71 -5.09 10.28
C PHE A 120 -8.70 -3.96 10.62
N ASN A 121 -8.94 -3.04 9.67
CA ASN A 121 -9.93 -1.97 9.81
C ASN A 121 -11.28 -2.43 9.22
N ALA A 122 -12.33 -2.44 10.05
CA ALA A 122 -13.67 -2.86 9.62
C ALA A 122 -14.24 -1.95 8.52
N GLU A 123 -13.76 -0.73 8.46
CA GLU A 123 -14.14 0.32 7.52
C GLU A 123 -13.68 0.00 6.09
N GLU A 124 -12.61 -0.80 5.94
CA GLU A 124 -12.06 -1.17 4.63
C GLU A 124 -13.10 -1.91 3.79
N GLU A 125 -13.63 -3.02 4.31
CA GLU A 125 -14.57 -3.86 3.56
C GLU A 125 -15.97 -3.22 3.43
N LYS A 126 -16.30 -2.24 4.28
CA LYS A 126 -17.54 -1.47 4.21
C LYS A 126 -17.47 -0.31 3.22
N ASN A 127 -16.31 -0.06 2.63
CA ASN A 127 -16.06 1.12 1.79
C ASN A 127 -16.43 2.44 2.50
N ASP A 128 -16.05 2.55 3.77
CA ASP A 128 -16.35 3.74 4.58
C ASP A 128 -15.66 4.97 4.01
N LEU A 129 -16.45 6.03 3.79
CA LEU A 129 -15.97 7.26 3.16
C LEU A 129 -15.10 8.10 4.09
N ASN A 130 -15.36 8.08 5.40
CA ASN A 130 -14.51 8.81 6.35
C ASN A 130 -13.14 8.18 6.45
N PHE A 131 -13.10 6.85 6.54
CA PHE A 131 -11.85 6.09 6.49
C PHE A 131 -11.08 6.33 5.19
N SER A 132 -11.76 6.28 4.05
CA SER A 132 -11.18 6.58 2.74
C SER A 132 -10.60 8.00 2.68
N LYS A 133 -11.29 8.99 3.24
CA LYS A 133 -10.84 10.37 3.34
C LYS A 133 -9.60 10.50 4.22
N VAL A 134 -9.57 9.79 5.36
CA VAL A 134 -8.40 9.78 6.25
C VAL A 134 -7.19 9.18 5.53
N LEU A 135 -7.36 8.01 4.88
CA LEU A 135 -6.29 7.37 4.09
C LEU A 135 -5.75 8.29 3.00
N ALA A 136 -6.62 9.03 2.33
CA ALA A 136 -6.23 9.91 1.23
C ALA A 136 -5.53 11.20 1.70
N SER A 137 -5.86 11.69 2.90
CA SER A 137 -5.63 13.09 3.30
C SER A 137 -4.18 13.56 3.34
N SER A 138 -3.22 12.64 3.40
CA SER A 138 -1.79 12.96 3.53
C SER A 138 -1.00 12.74 2.24
N PHE A 139 -1.68 12.36 1.14
CA PHE A 139 -1.07 11.97 -0.13
C PHE A 139 -1.49 12.88 -1.28
N ASP A 140 -0.67 12.88 -2.32
CA ASP A 140 -0.90 13.67 -3.53
C ASP A 140 -1.55 12.84 -4.65
N ILE A 141 -1.24 11.52 -4.71
CA ILE A 141 -1.66 10.61 -5.77
C ILE A 141 -1.98 9.25 -5.17
N TYR A 142 -3.02 8.60 -5.70
CA TYR A 142 -3.33 7.19 -5.47
C TYR A 142 -3.01 6.36 -6.72
N ILE A 143 -2.41 5.18 -6.53
CA ILE A 143 -2.16 4.21 -7.59
C ILE A 143 -2.76 2.86 -7.18
N ASN A 144 -3.51 2.24 -8.08
CA ASN A 144 -4.00 0.87 -7.90
C ASN A 144 -3.18 -0.10 -8.74
N ASP A 145 -2.30 -0.85 -8.11
CA ASP A 145 -1.51 -1.95 -8.68
C ASP A 145 -1.93 -3.31 -8.09
N ALA A 146 -3.22 -3.43 -7.75
CA ALA A 146 -3.82 -4.63 -7.17
C ALA A 146 -4.95 -5.14 -8.06
N PHE A 147 -4.65 -5.54 -9.30
CA PHE A 147 -5.64 -5.95 -10.30
C PHE A 147 -6.60 -7.02 -9.77
N SER A 148 -6.10 -8.02 -9.05
CA SER A 148 -6.93 -9.11 -8.49
C SER A 148 -7.98 -8.62 -7.48
N ALA A 149 -7.79 -7.46 -6.88
CA ALA A 149 -8.70 -6.85 -5.92
C ALA A 149 -9.56 -5.72 -6.51
N SER A 150 -9.33 -5.30 -7.75
CA SER A 150 -9.96 -4.12 -8.37
C SER A 150 -11.48 -4.24 -8.52
N HIS A 151 -12.01 -5.47 -8.54
CA HIS A 151 -13.46 -5.72 -8.58
C HIS A 151 -14.18 -5.50 -7.24
N ARG A 152 -13.45 -5.23 -6.15
CA ARG A 152 -14.00 -5.11 -4.79
C ARG A 152 -14.40 -3.67 -4.50
N ASN A 153 -15.58 -3.48 -3.91
CA ASN A 153 -16.04 -2.18 -3.44
C ASN A 153 -15.51 -1.90 -2.02
N HIS A 154 -14.20 -1.64 -1.90
CA HIS A 154 -13.51 -1.39 -0.63
C HIS A 154 -12.99 0.04 -0.53
N ALA A 155 -12.76 0.52 0.70
CA ALA A 155 -12.27 1.87 0.96
C ALA A 155 -10.94 2.18 0.26
N SER A 156 -9.97 1.24 0.33
CA SER A 156 -8.66 1.38 -0.31
C SER A 156 -8.66 1.16 -1.83
N ILE A 157 -9.80 0.85 -2.46
CA ILE A 157 -9.93 0.62 -3.90
C ILE A 157 -10.86 1.65 -4.53
N VAL A 158 -12.11 1.73 -4.05
CA VAL A 158 -13.14 2.63 -4.61
C VAL A 158 -13.26 3.92 -3.82
N GLY A 159 -13.30 3.84 -2.49
CA GLY A 159 -13.51 5.00 -1.63
C GLY A 159 -12.43 6.06 -1.79
N ILE A 160 -11.16 5.64 -1.80
CA ILE A 160 -9.99 6.52 -1.87
C ILE A 160 -9.92 7.35 -3.17
N THR A 161 -10.41 6.79 -4.30
CA THR A 161 -10.40 7.47 -5.61
C THR A 161 -11.33 8.69 -5.67
N LYS A 162 -12.21 8.87 -4.67
CA LYS A 162 -13.04 10.07 -4.56
C LYS A 162 -12.27 11.29 -4.04
N TYR A 163 -11.09 11.07 -3.46
CA TYR A 163 -10.33 12.09 -2.74
C TYR A 163 -8.94 12.34 -3.33
N LEU A 164 -8.44 11.46 -4.18
CA LEU A 164 -7.13 11.55 -4.80
C LEU A 164 -7.22 11.35 -6.32
N PRO A 165 -6.41 12.08 -7.10
CA PRO A 165 -6.18 11.73 -8.49
C PRO A 165 -5.56 10.32 -8.58
N SER A 166 -6.07 9.53 -9.52
CA SER A 166 -5.74 8.12 -9.70
C SER A 166 -5.65 7.76 -11.18
#